data_ef3beecbeaf07c2d86644edf5550aef4
#
_entry.id   ef3beecbeaf07c2d86644edf5550aef4
#
_cell.length_a   1.000
_cell.length_b   1.000
_cell.length_c   1.000
_cell.angle_alpha   90.00
_cell.angle_beta   90.00
_cell.angle_gamma   90.00
#
_symmetry.space_group_name_H-M   'P 1'
#
loop_
_entity.id
_entity.type
_entity.pdbx_description
1 polymer ?
#
loop_
_entity_poly.entity_id
_entity_poly.type
_entity_poly.pdbx_seq_one_letter_code
_entity_poly.pdbx_strand_id
1 'polypeptide(L)'
;MDNTQSLTQIPLSRPDGSSASLSDYQGQVVLVVNVASKCGLTPQYAELEKMYRDKHEAGLSILGFPAGNFREQELATDKEIAEFCSLNYGVSFPIFSKISVLGEDQHPLYAALTEAFPETEGADDFLEMMKKHNLDLAPAPQVLWNFEKFLINRQGQVVGRFAPHIGVEDARITSAIAVELAKA
;
A
#
# COMPACT_ATOMS: atom_id res chain seq x y z
N MET A 1 -6.56 24.62 -2.31
CA MET A 1 -5.85 23.78 -3.29
C MET A 1 -6.43 22.39 -3.28
N ASP A 2 -6.75 21.86 -4.42
CA ASP A 2 -7.29 20.51 -4.55
C ASP A 2 -6.18 19.49 -4.23
N ASN A 3 -6.25 18.86 -3.05
CA ASN A 3 -5.27 17.87 -2.60
C ASN A 3 -5.14 16.68 -3.57
N THR A 4 -6.18 16.43 -4.35
CA THR A 4 -6.24 15.34 -5.33
C THR A 4 -5.19 15.51 -6.43
N GLN A 5 -5.04 16.73 -6.94
CA GLN A 5 -4.09 17.03 -8.01
C GLN A 5 -2.64 16.92 -7.52
N SER A 6 -2.39 17.34 -6.27
CA SER A 6 -1.07 17.22 -5.64
C SER A 6 -0.66 15.76 -5.47
N LEU A 7 -1.56 14.93 -4.95
CA LEU A 7 -1.30 13.50 -4.71
C LEU A 7 -0.93 12.75 -5.99
N THR A 8 -1.70 12.96 -7.06
CA THR A 8 -1.49 12.22 -8.32
C THR A 8 -0.24 12.63 -9.08
N GLN A 9 0.33 13.78 -8.77
CA GLN A 9 1.51 14.32 -9.47
C GLN A 9 2.83 14.06 -8.74
N ILE A 10 2.80 13.48 -7.55
CA ILE A 10 4.02 13.18 -6.78
C ILE A 10 4.89 12.19 -7.56
N PRO A 11 6.18 12.50 -7.79
CA PRO A 11 7.07 11.58 -8.51
C PRO A 11 7.31 10.30 -7.72
N LEU A 12 7.22 9.17 -8.42
CA LEU A 12 7.51 7.84 -7.91
C LEU A 12 8.67 7.25 -8.72
N SER A 13 9.48 6.40 -8.09
CA SER A 13 10.62 5.77 -8.76
C SER A 13 10.39 4.26 -8.90
N ARG A 14 10.62 3.75 -10.12
CA ARG A 14 10.64 2.30 -10.37
C ARG A 14 12.02 1.73 -10.13
N PRO A 15 12.13 0.42 -9.89
CA PRO A 15 13.45 -0.22 -9.67
C PRO A 15 14.44 -0.05 -10.82
N ASP A 16 13.95 0.15 -12.05
CA ASP A 16 14.80 0.41 -13.22
C ASP A 16 15.30 1.85 -13.33
N GLY A 17 14.93 2.71 -12.35
CA GLY A 17 15.29 4.12 -12.34
C GLY A 17 14.33 5.03 -13.09
N SER A 18 13.33 4.48 -13.78
CA SER A 18 12.35 5.32 -14.48
C SER A 18 11.39 5.98 -13.50
N SER A 19 10.83 7.11 -13.92
CA SER A 19 9.88 7.90 -13.14
C SER A 19 8.44 7.50 -13.44
N ALA A 20 7.57 7.60 -12.42
CA ALA A 20 6.14 7.35 -12.52
C ALA A 20 5.39 8.32 -11.61
N SER A 21 4.07 8.24 -11.63
CA SER A 21 3.19 8.93 -10.68
C SER A 21 1.83 8.23 -10.67
N LEU A 22 0.98 8.56 -9.70
CA LEU A 22 -0.38 8.01 -9.67
C LEU A 22 -1.20 8.44 -10.89
N SER A 23 -0.82 9.53 -11.56
CA SER A 23 -1.48 9.97 -12.80
C SER A 23 -1.38 8.92 -13.92
N ASP A 24 -0.38 8.05 -13.88
CA ASP A 24 -0.25 6.93 -14.83
C ASP A 24 -1.37 5.91 -14.69
N TYR A 25 -2.06 5.93 -13.56
CA TYR A 25 -3.16 5.02 -13.23
C TYR A 25 -4.51 5.74 -13.19
N GLN A 26 -4.59 6.94 -13.78
CA GLN A 26 -5.81 7.74 -13.82
C GLN A 26 -6.96 6.95 -14.46
N GLY A 27 -8.14 7.01 -13.84
CA GLY A 27 -9.30 6.26 -14.30
C GLY A 27 -9.37 4.85 -13.75
N GLN A 28 -8.34 4.38 -13.06
CA GLN A 28 -8.32 3.10 -12.37
C GLN A 28 -8.57 3.27 -10.88
N VAL A 29 -9.09 2.21 -10.26
CA VAL A 29 -9.12 2.08 -8.79
C VAL A 29 -7.75 1.57 -8.37
N VAL A 30 -7.12 2.21 -7.40
CA VAL A 30 -5.75 1.89 -7.00
C VAL A 30 -5.69 1.52 -5.52
N LEU A 31 -5.08 0.38 -5.22
CA LEU A 31 -4.77 -0.03 -3.86
C LEU A 31 -3.26 0.15 -3.65
N VAL A 32 -2.90 1.02 -2.72
CA VAL A 32 -1.50 1.30 -2.35
C VAL A 32 -1.16 0.53 -1.09
N VAL A 33 -0.10 -0.26 -1.12
CA VAL A 33 0.30 -1.13 0.00
C VAL A 33 1.80 -0.95 0.26
N ASN A 34 2.18 -0.68 1.51
CA ASN A 34 3.58 -0.73 1.90
C ASN A 34 3.91 -2.18 2.27
N VAL A 35 4.95 -2.71 1.66
CA VAL A 35 5.24 -4.14 1.69
C VAL A 35 6.62 -4.44 2.29
N ALA A 36 6.80 -5.68 2.75
CA ALA A 36 8.06 -6.16 3.29
C ALA A 36 8.21 -7.67 3.05
N SER A 37 9.45 -8.12 2.93
CA SER A 37 9.78 -9.51 2.57
C SER A 37 9.99 -10.43 3.79
N LYS A 38 10.14 -9.86 4.99
CA LYS A 38 10.50 -10.60 6.21
C LYS A 38 9.51 -10.36 7.36
N CYS A 39 8.27 -10.03 7.05
CA CYS A 39 7.22 -9.75 8.01
C CYS A 39 6.31 -10.98 8.20
N GLY A 40 5.70 -11.10 9.37
CA GLY A 40 4.66 -12.14 9.59
C GLY A 40 3.47 -11.99 8.66
N LEU A 41 3.24 -10.79 8.10
CA LEU A 41 2.16 -10.51 7.15
C LEU A 41 2.59 -10.69 5.68
N THR A 42 3.86 -11.00 5.41
CA THR A 42 4.37 -11.19 4.04
C THR A 42 3.54 -12.17 3.20
N PRO A 43 2.95 -13.25 3.76
CA PRO A 43 2.05 -14.12 2.99
C PRO A 43 0.85 -13.41 2.35
N GLN A 44 0.50 -12.20 2.77
CA GLN A 44 -0.53 -11.39 2.09
C GLN A 44 -0.20 -11.10 0.63
N TYR A 45 1.06 -11.23 0.21
CA TYR A 45 1.42 -11.13 -1.21
C TYR A 45 0.61 -12.08 -2.09
N ALA A 46 0.32 -13.28 -1.61
CA ALA A 46 -0.46 -14.27 -2.37
C ALA A 46 -1.89 -13.77 -2.64
N GLU A 47 -2.53 -13.20 -1.62
CA GLU A 47 -3.88 -12.64 -1.76
C GLU A 47 -3.91 -11.40 -2.64
N LEU A 48 -2.90 -10.53 -2.48
CA LEU A 48 -2.76 -9.32 -3.29
C LEU A 48 -2.60 -9.67 -4.76
N GLU A 49 -1.75 -10.64 -5.07
CA GLU A 49 -1.53 -11.08 -6.45
C GLU A 49 -2.80 -11.69 -7.05
N LYS A 50 -3.50 -12.52 -6.28
CA LYS A 50 -4.77 -13.10 -6.71
C LYS A 50 -5.81 -12.02 -7.03
N MET A 51 -5.98 -11.06 -6.13
CA MET A 51 -6.89 -9.93 -6.33
C MET A 51 -6.53 -9.13 -7.58
N TYR A 52 -5.26 -8.85 -7.78
CA TYR A 52 -4.76 -8.14 -8.96
C TYR A 52 -5.11 -8.87 -10.25
N ARG A 53 -4.84 -10.17 -10.31
CA ARG A 53 -5.14 -10.97 -11.50
C ARG A 53 -6.65 -11.03 -11.77
N ASP A 54 -7.44 -11.18 -10.72
CA ASP A 54 -8.90 -11.30 -10.84
C ASP A 54 -9.58 -9.99 -11.27
N LYS A 55 -9.05 -8.83 -10.85
CA LYS A 55 -9.73 -7.54 -10.97
C LYS A 55 -9.02 -6.53 -11.86
N HIS A 56 -7.82 -6.82 -12.34
CA HIS A 56 -7.05 -5.87 -13.14
C HIS A 56 -7.80 -5.44 -14.42
N GLU A 57 -8.41 -6.38 -15.13
CA GLU A 57 -9.18 -6.08 -16.34
C GLU A 57 -10.41 -5.23 -16.05
N ALA A 58 -10.98 -5.34 -14.84
CA ALA A 58 -12.11 -4.51 -14.41
C ALA A 58 -11.71 -3.09 -14.00
N GLY A 59 -10.40 -2.81 -13.93
CA GLY A 59 -9.88 -1.48 -13.64
C GLY A 59 -9.17 -1.32 -12.30
N LEU A 60 -8.78 -2.42 -11.63
CA LEU A 60 -8.01 -2.37 -10.39
C LEU A 60 -6.50 -2.43 -10.68
N SER A 61 -5.75 -1.52 -10.09
CA SER A 61 -4.30 -1.63 -9.96
C SER A 61 -3.90 -1.75 -8.50
N ILE A 62 -2.87 -2.54 -8.24
CA ILE A 62 -2.25 -2.65 -6.91
C ILE A 62 -0.81 -2.17 -7.05
N LEU A 63 -0.39 -1.25 -6.18
CA LEU A 63 0.95 -0.70 -6.19
C LEU A 63 1.64 -1.03 -4.87
N GLY A 64 2.74 -1.78 -4.95
CA GLY A 64 3.53 -2.15 -3.79
C GLY A 64 4.70 -1.20 -3.59
N PHE A 65 4.87 -0.71 -2.36
CA PHE A 65 5.95 0.18 -1.97
C PHE A 65 6.77 -0.48 -0.85
N PRO A 66 7.90 -1.10 -1.19
CA PRO A 66 8.75 -1.72 -0.17
C PRO A 66 9.29 -0.69 0.81
N ALA A 67 9.28 -1.01 2.09
CA ALA A 67 9.77 -0.13 3.15
C ALA A 67 10.38 -0.92 4.30
N GLY A 68 11.48 -0.45 4.84
CA GLY A 68 12.19 -1.07 5.96
C GLY A 68 11.93 -0.40 7.31
N ASN A 69 10.95 0.49 7.41
CA ASN A 69 10.68 1.28 8.62
C ASN A 69 10.30 0.45 9.84
N PHE A 70 9.74 -0.73 9.62
CA PHE A 70 9.21 -1.57 10.69
C PHE A 70 10.15 -2.73 10.95
N ARG A 71 11.08 -2.52 11.87
CA ARG A 71 12.10 -3.50 12.30
C ARG A 71 12.98 -4.01 11.16
N GLU A 72 13.20 -3.19 10.14
CA GLU A 72 14.04 -3.56 8.99
C GLU A 72 13.60 -4.90 8.35
N GLN A 73 12.28 -5.11 8.24
CA GLN A 73 11.72 -6.36 7.70
C GLN A 73 11.67 -6.39 6.17
N GLU A 74 12.33 -5.44 5.51
CA GLU A 74 12.49 -5.46 4.06
C GLU A 74 13.96 -5.69 3.69
N LEU A 75 14.15 -6.29 2.50
CA LEU A 75 15.49 -6.54 1.95
C LEU A 75 16.18 -5.22 1.58
N ALA A 76 17.49 -5.25 1.45
CA ALA A 76 18.31 -4.05 1.32
C ALA A 76 18.14 -3.36 -0.05
N THR A 77 18.02 -4.13 -1.14
CA THR A 77 18.04 -3.60 -2.50
C THR A 77 16.75 -3.90 -3.27
N ASP A 78 16.42 -3.03 -4.22
CA ASP A 78 15.26 -3.23 -5.11
C ASP A 78 15.35 -4.53 -5.90
N LYS A 79 16.56 -4.92 -6.30
CA LYS A 79 16.80 -6.17 -7.03
C LYS A 79 16.45 -7.39 -6.17
N GLU A 80 16.92 -7.42 -4.93
CA GLU A 80 16.61 -8.52 -3.99
C GLU A 80 15.11 -8.62 -3.73
N ILE A 81 14.44 -7.47 -3.58
CA ILE A 81 13.00 -7.41 -3.36
C ILE A 81 12.24 -7.95 -4.58
N ALA A 82 12.62 -7.53 -5.78
CA ALA A 82 12.00 -8.00 -7.02
C ALA A 82 12.15 -9.52 -7.20
N GLU A 83 13.34 -10.04 -6.92
CA GLU A 83 13.61 -11.48 -6.97
C GLU A 83 12.77 -12.25 -5.95
N PHE A 84 12.68 -11.73 -4.71
CA PHE A 84 11.86 -12.33 -3.67
C PHE A 84 10.39 -12.41 -4.09
N CYS A 85 9.82 -11.31 -4.58
CA CYS A 85 8.42 -11.26 -4.99
C CYS A 85 8.14 -12.22 -6.14
N SER A 86 9.01 -12.27 -7.13
CA SER A 86 8.87 -13.14 -8.28
C SER A 86 8.98 -14.62 -7.91
N LEU A 87 10.03 -15.00 -7.17
CA LEU A 87 10.31 -16.39 -6.84
C LEU A 87 9.35 -17.00 -5.83
N ASN A 88 8.89 -16.22 -4.86
CA ASN A 88 8.08 -16.74 -3.76
C ASN A 88 6.57 -16.60 -4.00
N TYR A 89 6.13 -15.55 -4.72
CA TYR A 89 4.71 -15.24 -4.86
C TYR A 89 4.27 -14.98 -6.29
N GLY A 90 5.19 -14.99 -7.24
CA GLY A 90 4.86 -14.74 -8.65
C GLY A 90 4.18 -13.38 -8.85
N VAL A 91 4.59 -12.36 -8.09
CA VAL A 91 3.95 -11.04 -8.11
C VAL A 91 4.05 -10.42 -9.49
N SER A 92 2.89 -10.02 -10.06
CA SER A 92 2.81 -9.34 -11.35
C SER A 92 2.32 -7.89 -11.24
N PHE A 93 1.77 -7.48 -10.08
CA PHE A 93 1.45 -6.06 -9.89
C PHE A 93 2.72 -5.23 -9.68
N PRO A 94 2.70 -3.92 -10.02
CA PRO A 94 3.89 -3.07 -9.91
C PRO A 94 4.46 -2.98 -8.49
N ILE A 95 5.76 -3.23 -8.37
CA ILE A 95 6.54 -2.99 -7.15
C ILE A 95 7.49 -1.83 -7.45
N PHE A 96 7.37 -0.75 -6.69
CA PHE A 96 8.20 0.44 -6.83
C PHE A 96 9.50 0.31 -6.05
N SER A 97 10.40 1.27 -6.21
CA SER A 97 11.64 1.31 -5.45
C SER A 97 11.36 1.45 -3.96
N LYS A 98 12.23 0.90 -3.13
CA LYS A 98 12.16 0.98 -1.66
C LYS A 98 12.10 2.44 -1.21
N ILE A 99 11.17 2.75 -0.31
CA ILE A 99 10.98 4.10 0.25
C ILE A 99 10.89 4.04 1.77
N SER A 100 10.86 5.22 2.39
CA SER A 100 10.45 5.37 3.79
C SER A 100 8.99 5.80 3.83
N VAL A 101 8.18 5.19 4.69
CA VAL A 101 6.75 5.51 4.82
C VAL A 101 6.41 6.32 6.07
N LEU A 102 7.41 6.55 6.94
CA LEU A 102 7.24 7.40 8.13
C LEU A 102 8.59 7.97 8.56
N GLY A 103 8.56 8.93 9.50
CA GLY A 103 9.77 9.55 10.01
C GLY A 103 10.21 10.77 9.22
N GLU A 104 11.43 11.25 9.47
CA GLU A 104 11.95 12.48 8.84
C GLU A 104 12.12 12.33 7.32
N ASP A 105 12.42 11.12 6.86
CA ASP A 105 12.63 10.82 5.46
C ASP A 105 11.38 10.23 4.77
N GLN A 106 10.20 10.40 5.38
CA GLN A 106 8.93 9.93 4.82
C GLN A 106 8.75 10.43 3.39
N HIS A 107 8.45 9.49 2.48
CA HIS A 107 8.20 9.81 1.08
C HIS A 107 6.96 10.71 0.96
N PRO A 108 6.99 11.73 0.08
CA PRO A 108 5.86 12.66 -0.12
C PRO A 108 4.52 11.97 -0.41
N LEU A 109 4.54 10.81 -1.09
CA LEU A 109 3.32 10.04 -1.33
C LEU A 109 2.64 9.67 -0.01
N TYR A 110 3.40 9.13 0.96
CA TYR A 110 2.84 8.70 2.23
C TYR A 110 2.46 9.88 3.13
N ALA A 111 3.18 10.99 3.05
CA ALA A 111 2.77 12.23 3.72
C ALA A 111 1.39 12.69 3.20
N ALA A 112 1.18 12.67 1.89
CA ALA A 112 -0.09 13.05 1.28
C ALA A 112 -1.22 12.05 1.59
N LEU A 113 -0.93 10.74 1.55
CA LEU A 113 -1.92 9.71 1.85
C LEU A 113 -2.43 9.80 3.28
N THR A 114 -1.52 9.91 4.25
CA THR A 114 -1.88 9.98 5.68
C THR A 114 -2.58 11.29 6.03
N GLU A 115 -2.25 12.38 5.36
CA GLU A 115 -2.96 13.66 5.50
C GLU A 115 -4.37 13.58 4.94
N ALA A 116 -4.52 12.99 3.74
CA ALA A 116 -5.81 12.86 3.07
C ALA A 116 -6.78 11.92 3.81
N PHE A 117 -6.26 10.88 4.45
CA PHE A 117 -7.08 9.88 5.15
C PHE A 117 -6.39 9.46 6.46
N PRO A 118 -6.55 10.26 7.52
CA PRO A 118 -5.80 10.06 8.77
C PRO A 118 -6.26 8.87 9.63
N GLU A 119 -7.49 8.40 9.45
CA GLU A 119 -8.05 7.30 10.25
C GLU A 119 -7.92 5.96 9.53
N THR A 120 -7.47 4.93 10.27
CA THR A 120 -7.27 3.58 9.74
C THR A 120 -8.36 2.66 10.26
N GLU A 121 -9.15 2.07 9.36
CA GLU A 121 -10.16 1.07 9.72
C GLU A 121 -9.48 -0.17 10.30
N GLY A 122 -9.93 -0.63 11.46
CA GLY A 122 -9.34 -1.77 12.15
C GLY A 122 -8.11 -1.45 12.99
N ALA A 123 -7.76 -0.16 13.15
CA ALA A 123 -6.58 0.26 13.93
C ALA A 123 -6.62 -0.24 15.37
N ASP A 124 -7.76 -0.14 16.04
CA ASP A 124 -7.88 -0.56 17.45
C ASP A 124 -7.61 -2.04 17.61
N ASP A 125 -8.15 -2.87 16.73
CA ASP A 125 -7.91 -4.32 16.74
C ASP A 125 -6.44 -4.63 16.49
N PHE A 126 -5.83 -3.93 15.54
CA PHE A 126 -4.40 -4.09 15.24
C PHE A 126 -3.53 -3.71 16.42
N LEU A 127 -3.83 -2.59 17.08
CA LEU A 127 -3.09 -2.13 18.25
C LEU A 127 -3.17 -3.14 19.40
N GLU A 128 -4.35 -3.74 19.62
CA GLU A 128 -4.52 -4.81 20.63
C GLU A 128 -3.67 -6.04 20.29
N MET A 129 -3.65 -6.45 19.03
CA MET A 129 -2.80 -7.57 18.58
C MET A 129 -1.32 -7.28 18.82
N MET A 130 -0.88 -6.07 18.56
CA MET A 130 0.54 -5.70 18.64
C MET A 130 1.02 -5.47 20.07
N LYS A 131 0.13 -5.17 21.02
CA LYS A 131 0.49 -5.07 22.44
C LYS A 131 1.14 -6.35 22.95
N LYS A 132 0.73 -7.50 22.44
CA LYS A 132 1.28 -8.80 22.82
C LYS A 132 2.73 -8.97 22.42
N HIS A 133 3.22 -8.16 21.48
CA HIS A 133 4.58 -8.22 20.95
C HIS A 133 5.48 -7.08 21.48
N ASN A 134 5.00 -6.27 22.43
CA ASN A 134 5.72 -5.12 23.01
C ASN A 134 6.25 -4.17 21.93
N LEU A 135 5.43 -3.89 20.91
CA LEU A 135 5.78 -2.98 19.82
C LEU A 135 5.22 -1.59 20.10
N ASP A 136 6.11 -0.59 20.06
CA ASP A 136 5.70 0.81 20.08
C ASP A 136 5.37 1.24 18.67
N LEU A 137 4.09 1.46 18.39
CA LEU A 137 3.61 1.92 17.11
C LEU A 137 3.52 3.44 17.09
N ALA A 138 3.80 4.04 15.92
CA ALA A 138 3.64 5.47 15.75
C ALA A 138 2.17 5.87 15.91
N PRO A 139 1.88 7.03 16.53
CA PRO A 139 0.50 7.47 16.69
C PRO A 139 -0.12 7.87 15.35
N ALA A 140 -1.48 7.87 15.30
CA ALA A 140 -2.19 8.39 14.15
C ALA A 140 -1.72 9.82 13.84
N PRO A 141 -1.63 10.23 12.56
CA PRO A 141 -2.10 9.52 11.38
C PRO A 141 -1.04 8.62 10.72
N GLN A 142 0.05 8.31 11.40
CA GLN A 142 1.16 7.57 10.82
C GLN A 142 0.78 6.13 10.46
N VAL A 143 1.47 5.56 9.46
CA VAL A 143 1.31 4.15 9.07
C VAL A 143 1.67 3.26 10.26
N LEU A 144 0.82 2.27 10.55
CA LEU A 144 0.96 1.44 11.74
C LEU A 144 2.03 0.36 11.60
N TRP A 145 2.09 -0.31 10.43
CA TRP A 145 3.01 -1.42 10.20
C TRP A 145 3.05 -1.77 8.70
N ASN A 146 3.85 -2.78 8.34
CA ASN A 146 3.86 -3.32 6.97
C ASN A 146 2.46 -3.81 6.57
N PHE A 147 2.12 -3.69 5.31
CA PHE A 147 0.86 -4.14 4.70
C PHE A 147 -0.38 -3.33 5.11
N GLU A 148 -0.21 -2.08 5.52
CA GLU A 148 -1.33 -1.14 5.60
C GLU A 148 -1.76 -0.75 4.18
N LYS A 149 -3.05 -0.55 3.94
CA LYS A 149 -3.59 -0.33 2.61
C LYS A 149 -4.33 0.99 2.53
N PHE A 150 -4.12 1.72 1.42
CA PHE A 150 -4.89 2.91 1.06
C PHE A 150 -5.63 2.63 -0.25
N LEU A 151 -6.92 2.95 -0.29
CA LEU A 151 -7.73 2.79 -1.49
C LEU A 151 -7.99 4.15 -2.13
N ILE A 152 -7.69 4.25 -3.44
CA ILE A 152 -7.82 5.47 -4.22
C ILE A 152 -8.84 5.20 -5.33
N ASN A 153 -9.82 6.10 -5.49
CA ASN A 153 -10.86 5.96 -6.50
C ASN A 153 -10.36 6.36 -7.90
N ARG A 154 -11.24 6.20 -8.90
CA ARG A 154 -10.91 6.50 -10.31
C ARG A 154 -10.57 7.98 -10.54
N GLN A 155 -10.97 8.87 -9.64
CA GLN A 155 -10.69 10.31 -9.69
C GLN A 155 -9.43 10.70 -8.92
N GLY A 156 -8.72 9.74 -8.35
CA GLY A 156 -7.48 10.00 -7.61
C GLY A 156 -7.67 10.44 -6.17
N GLN A 157 -8.86 10.23 -5.60
CA GLN A 157 -9.16 10.58 -4.21
C GLN A 157 -8.98 9.36 -3.31
N VAL A 158 -8.42 9.56 -2.13
CA VAL A 158 -8.29 8.51 -1.12
C VAL A 158 -9.67 8.30 -0.48
N VAL A 159 -10.21 7.09 -0.59
CA VAL A 159 -11.56 6.77 -0.11
C VAL A 159 -11.57 5.69 0.97
N GLY A 160 -10.44 5.09 1.29
CA GLY A 160 -10.34 4.08 2.34
C GLY A 160 -8.92 3.89 2.82
N ARG A 161 -8.78 3.39 4.05
CA ARG A 161 -7.50 3.05 4.65
C ARG A 161 -7.73 1.91 5.64
N PHE A 162 -6.97 0.83 5.49
CA PHE A 162 -7.21 -0.43 6.21
C PHE A 162 -5.96 -0.89 6.94
N ALA A 163 -6.14 -1.34 8.18
CA ALA A 163 -5.05 -1.78 9.04
C ALA A 163 -4.27 -2.96 8.44
N PRO A 164 -3.00 -3.12 8.84
CA PRO A 164 -2.12 -4.14 8.26
C PRO A 164 -2.66 -5.57 8.26
N HIS A 165 -3.35 -5.97 9.32
CA HIS A 165 -3.88 -7.34 9.47
C HIS A 165 -5.12 -7.62 8.62
N ILE A 166 -5.75 -6.59 8.07
CA ILE A 166 -6.92 -6.76 7.19
C ILE A 166 -6.42 -7.13 5.80
N GLY A 167 -6.58 -8.40 5.42
CA GLY A 167 -6.21 -8.89 4.10
C GLY A 167 -7.21 -8.47 3.03
N VAL A 168 -6.80 -8.51 1.77
CA VAL A 168 -7.65 -8.05 0.66
C VAL A 168 -8.86 -8.95 0.40
N GLU A 169 -8.90 -10.15 0.96
CA GLU A 169 -10.06 -11.03 0.90
C GLU A 169 -11.11 -10.72 1.96
N ASP A 170 -10.76 -9.87 2.94
CA ASP A 170 -11.69 -9.40 3.97
C ASP A 170 -12.80 -8.57 3.32
N ALA A 171 -14.05 -8.77 3.77
CA ALA A 171 -15.21 -8.09 3.21
C ALA A 171 -15.11 -6.57 3.25
N ARG A 172 -14.42 -6.00 4.24
CA ARG A 172 -14.20 -4.54 4.34
C ARG A 172 -13.47 -3.99 3.12
N ILE A 173 -12.47 -4.71 2.63
CA ILE A 173 -11.69 -4.31 1.44
C ILE A 173 -12.40 -4.72 0.15
N THR A 174 -12.88 -5.96 0.06
CA THR A 174 -13.52 -6.46 -1.17
C THR A 174 -14.76 -5.64 -1.50
N SER A 175 -15.56 -5.27 -0.49
CA SER A 175 -16.76 -4.44 -0.69
C SER A 175 -16.40 -3.03 -1.14
N ALA A 176 -15.37 -2.42 -0.52
CA ALA A 176 -14.93 -1.07 -0.87
C ALA A 176 -14.41 -1.02 -2.32
N ILE A 177 -13.61 -2.01 -2.72
CA ILE A 177 -13.11 -2.12 -4.10
C ILE A 177 -14.26 -2.30 -5.08
N ALA A 178 -15.20 -3.19 -4.77
CA ALA A 178 -16.36 -3.45 -5.64
C ALA A 178 -17.19 -2.19 -5.86
N VAL A 179 -17.43 -1.41 -4.81
CA VAL A 179 -18.17 -0.15 -4.90
C VAL A 179 -17.47 0.82 -5.86
N GLU A 180 -16.15 0.98 -5.71
CA GLU A 180 -15.41 1.92 -6.54
C GLU A 180 -15.26 1.44 -7.99
N LEU A 181 -15.10 0.14 -8.21
CA LEU A 181 -15.04 -0.43 -9.57
C LEU A 181 -16.36 -0.25 -10.32
N ALA A 182 -17.50 -0.27 -9.61
CA ALA A 182 -18.82 -0.10 -10.20
C ALA A 182 -19.12 1.35 -10.63
N LYS A 183 -18.35 2.32 -10.13
CA LYS A 183 -18.48 3.72 -10.52
C LYS A 183 -17.76 4.00 -11.84
N ALA A 184 -18.29 4.93 -12.60
CA ALA A 184 -17.67 5.36 -13.85
C ALA A 184 -16.44 6.24 -13.61
#